data_4eb9d8255c2c67bdda47868d40f4ebf7
#
_entry.id   4eb9d8255c2c67bdda47868d40f4ebf7
#
_cell.length_a   1.000
_cell.length_b   1.000
_cell.length_c   1.000
_cell.angle_alpha   90.00
_cell.angle_beta   90.00
_cell.angle_gamma   90.00
#
_symmetry.space_group_name_H-M   'P 1'
#
loop_
_entity.id
_entity.type
_entity.pdbx_description
1 polymer ?
#
loop_
_entity_poly.entity_id
_entity_poly.type
_entity_poly.pdbx_seq_one_letter_code
_entity_poly.pdbx_strand_id
1 'polypeptide(L)'
;MKRIFQMVSTTALVIGVSLFSQTQAMAQDNGAVVVELLKRMGDIEDENRELRGRLEESQHEISQLNQKMETLSADVDYRLNNPDSGAAVNLAPNALPETSPPAAGNALSSNASEEYERARSLLEQGDYEAAEKAFAAFVSNHPKDDQAGAAQYWLGVTFFVRGQYDKASAGFAKGYKTYPKSPKAPDMLFKLSQSLAALDQKANACATHEELSSKYPKAHAKEVESDRKKWGCK
;
A
#
# COMPACT_ATOMS: atom_id res chain seq x y z
N MET A 1 29.27 55.80 46.05
CA MET A 1 28.57 54.55 46.33
C MET A 1 27.08 54.55 45.91
N LYS A 2 26.31 55.63 46.04
CA LYS A 2 24.88 55.63 45.62
C LYS A 2 24.60 55.47 44.10
N ARG A 3 25.49 55.91 43.19
CA ARG A 3 25.28 55.84 41.75
C ARG A 3 25.52 54.47 41.16
N ILE A 4 26.34 53.62 41.80
CA ILE A 4 26.60 52.23 41.33
C ILE A 4 25.40 51.33 41.65
N PHE A 5 24.70 51.56 42.73
CA PHE A 5 23.54 50.80 43.18
C PHE A 5 22.31 51.00 42.27
N GLN A 6 22.17 52.20 41.66
CA GLN A 6 21.09 52.54 40.77
C GLN A 6 21.27 51.89 39.35
N MET A 7 22.51 51.72 38.88
CA MET A 7 22.75 51.10 37.60
C MET A 7 22.52 49.59 37.62
N VAL A 8 22.80 48.92 38.74
CA VAL A 8 22.60 47.46 38.87
C VAL A 8 21.09 47.11 38.92
N SER A 9 20.26 47.98 39.50
CA SER A 9 18.83 47.76 39.62
C SER A 9 18.08 47.86 38.28
N THR A 10 18.51 48.76 37.39
CA THR A 10 17.85 48.95 36.08
C THR A 10 18.22 47.85 35.07
N THR A 11 19.45 47.34 35.13
CA THR A 11 19.87 46.24 34.24
C THR A 11 19.20 44.89 34.58
N ALA A 12 18.95 44.62 35.88
CA ALA A 12 18.24 43.40 36.30
C ALA A 12 16.78 43.42 35.87
N LEU A 13 16.11 44.58 35.81
CA LEU A 13 14.71 44.69 35.38
C LEU A 13 14.54 44.49 33.87
N VAL A 14 15.49 44.97 33.06
CA VAL A 14 15.44 44.82 31.60
C VAL A 14 15.70 43.38 31.17
N ILE A 15 16.60 42.66 31.84
CA ILE A 15 16.88 41.25 31.57
C ILE A 15 15.68 40.37 31.96
N GLY A 16 14.99 40.68 33.07
CA GLY A 16 13.80 39.93 33.49
C GLY A 16 12.63 40.02 32.51
N VAL A 17 12.41 41.17 31.87
CA VAL A 17 11.33 41.37 30.90
C VAL A 17 11.63 40.67 29.57
N SER A 18 12.88 40.65 29.12
CA SER A 18 13.26 39.99 27.87
C SER A 18 13.21 38.47 27.97
N LEU A 19 13.48 37.86 29.12
CA LEU A 19 13.36 36.42 29.33
C LEU A 19 11.89 35.98 29.41
N PHE A 20 11.00 36.81 29.94
CA PHE A 20 9.57 36.49 30.04
C PHE A 20 8.87 36.51 28.68
N SER A 21 9.33 37.33 27.74
CA SER A 21 8.77 37.42 26.38
C SER A 21 9.14 36.22 25.52
N GLN A 22 10.27 35.56 25.76
CA GLN A 22 10.70 34.39 24.98
C GLN A 22 9.96 33.11 25.40
N THR A 23 9.51 32.99 26.63
CA THR A 23 8.74 31.81 27.08
C THR A 23 7.30 31.80 26.58
N GLN A 24 6.71 32.95 26.26
CA GLN A 24 5.36 33.01 25.68
C GLN A 24 5.32 32.64 24.22
N ALA A 25 6.38 32.90 23.45
CA ALA A 25 6.44 32.52 22.03
C ALA A 25 6.51 30.99 21.81
N MET A 26 7.17 30.24 22.70
CA MET A 26 7.25 28.78 22.65
C MET A 26 5.95 28.08 23.04
N ALA A 27 5.11 28.69 23.87
CA ALA A 27 3.83 28.10 24.28
C ALA A 27 2.73 28.26 23.23
N GLN A 28 2.81 29.29 22.37
CA GLN A 28 1.84 29.53 21.31
C GLN A 28 1.99 28.58 20.11
N ASP A 29 3.21 28.15 19.81
CA ASP A 29 3.50 27.25 18.68
C ASP A 29 3.01 25.82 18.94
N ASN A 30 3.10 25.35 20.17
CA ASN A 30 2.60 24.02 20.56
C ASN A 30 1.07 23.90 20.49
N GLY A 31 0.32 24.97 20.73
CA GLY A 31 -1.14 24.99 20.64
C GLY A 31 -1.63 24.83 19.19
N ALA A 32 -0.99 25.49 18.25
CA ALA A 32 -1.35 25.40 16.83
C ALA A 32 -1.07 23.99 16.26
N VAL A 33 0.02 23.36 16.65
CA VAL A 33 0.36 21.98 16.25
C VAL A 33 -0.64 20.98 16.82
N VAL A 34 -1.07 21.15 18.08
CA VAL A 34 -2.08 20.25 18.68
C VAL A 34 -3.43 20.39 17.99
N VAL A 35 -3.86 21.60 17.65
CA VAL A 35 -5.12 21.81 16.91
C VAL A 35 -5.06 21.20 15.50
N GLU A 36 -3.94 21.35 14.80
CA GLU A 36 -3.74 20.73 13.48
C GLU A 36 -3.72 19.19 13.56
N LEU A 37 -3.10 18.62 14.60
CA LEU A 37 -3.11 17.17 14.82
C LEU A 37 -4.51 16.66 15.15
N LEU A 38 -5.28 17.36 15.97
CA LEU A 38 -6.67 17.00 16.29
C LEU A 38 -7.56 17.06 15.04
N LYS A 39 -7.35 18.07 14.17
CA LYS A 39 -8.07 18.16 12.90
C LYS A 39 -7.74 16.98 12.00
N ARG A 40 -6.46 16.65 11.82
CA ARG A 40 -6.04 15.50 11.02
C ARG A 40 -6.57 14.17 11.58
N MET A 41 -6.65 14.06 12.91
CA MET A 41 -7.24 12.88 13.54
C MET A 41 -8.73 12.78 13.21
N GLY A 42 -9.48 13.88 13.22
CA GLY A 42 -10.87 13.93 12.77
C GLY A 42 -11.03 13.53 11.29
N ASP A 43 -10.19 14.07 10.41
CA ASP A 43 -10.21 13.74 8.99
C ASP A 43 -9.93 12.24 8.75
N ILE A 44 -9.01 11.64 9.49
CA ILE A 44 -8.70 10.20 9.43
C ILE A 44 -9.86 9.36 10.00
N GLU A 45 -10.53 9.81 11.05
CA GLU A 45 -11.69 9.10 11.60
C GLU A 45 -12.87 9.11 10.62
N ASP A 46 -13.11 10.21 9.93
CA ASP A 46 -14.15 10.33 8.92
C ASP A 46 -13.84 9.47 7.68
N GLU A 47 -12.59 9.46 7.21
CA GLU A 47 -12.12 8.59 6.12
C GLU A 47 -12.25 7.11 6.50
N ASN A 48 -11.91 6.72 7.73
CA ASN A 48 -12.11 5.36 8.22
C ASN A 48 -13.58 4.96 8.27
N ARG A 49 -14.47 5.89 8.66
CA ARG A 49 -15.92 5.63 8.67
C ARG A 49 -16.44 5.42 7.25
N GLU A 50 -16.01 6.25 6.31
CA GLU A 50 -16.37 6.10 4.89
C GLU A 50 -15.86 4.77 4.31
N LEU A 51 -14.59 4.44 4.56
CA LEU A 51 -13.99 3.18 4.11
C LEU A 51 -14.71 1.95 4.67
N ARG A 52 -15.13 1.98 5.94
CA ARG A 52 -15.94 0.90 6.55
C ARG A 52 -17.30 0.78 5.87
N GLY A 53 -17.98 1.89 5.58
CA GLY A 53 -19.25 1.87 4.86
C GLY A 53 -19.12 1.26 3.46
N ARG A 54 -18.07 1.61 2.72
CA ARG A 54 -17.79 1.03 1.40
C ARG A 54 -17.43 -0.46 1.47
N LEU A 55 -16.77 -0.87 2.53
CA LEU A 55 -16.43 -2.27 2.77
C LEU A 55 -17.69 -3.09 3.08
N GLU A 56 -18.60 -2.58 3.90
CA GLU A 56 -19.89 -3.23 4.20
C GLU A 56 -20.76 -3.33 2.94
N GLU A 57 -20.81 -2.29 2.11
CA GLU A 57 -21.50 -2.30 0.82
C GLU A 57 -20.93 -3.36 -0.13
N SER A 58 -19.60 -3.41 -0.25
CA SER A 58 -18.90 -4.42 -1.07
C SER A 58 -19.16 -5.85 -0.55
N GLN A 59 -19.15 -6.06 0.77
CA GLN A 59 -19.48 -7.36 1.37
C GLN A 59 -20.92 -7.77 1.07
N HIS A 60 -21.84 -6.81 1.09
CA HIS A 60 -23.25 -7.08 0.74
C HIS A 60 -23.39 -7.48 -0.72
N GLU A 61 -22.71 -6.79 -1.64
CA GLU A 61 -22.70 -7.14 -3.06
C GLU A 61 -22.10 -8.54 -3.32
N ILE A 62 -20.99 -8.86 -2.65
CA ILE A 62 -20.37 -10.20 -2.72
C ILE A 62 -21.35 -11.27 -2.23
N SER A 63 -22.07 -11.02 -1.12
CA SER A 63 -23.07 -11.95 -0.60
C SER A 63 -24.22 -12.17 -1.59
N GLN A 64 -24.72 -11.11 -2.22
CA GLN A 64 -25.76 -11.21 -3.25
C GLN A 64 -25.28 -11.98 -4.50
N LEU A 65 -24.03 -11.73 -4.93
CA LEU A 65 -23.43 -12.45 -6.06
C LEU A 65 -23.26 -13.94 -5.75
N ASN A 66 -22.82 -14.28 -4.55
CA ASN A 66 -22.70 -15.67 -4.12
C ASN A 66 -24.06 -16.38 -4.09
N GLN A 67 -25.11 -15.73 -3.59
CA GLN A 67 -26.48 -16.28 -3.61
C GLN A 67 -26.97 -16.51 -5.06
N LYS A 68 -26.72 -15.55 -5.96
CA LYS A 68 -27.06 -15.72 -7.38
C LYS A 68 -26.29 -16.86 -8.02
N MET A 69 -25.03 -17.03 -7.66
CA MET A 69 -24.20 -18.12 -8.17
C MET A 69 -24.67 -19.48 -7.66
N GLU A 70 -25.09 -19.57 -6.38
CA GLU A 70 -25.66 -20.78 -5.79
C GLU A 70 -27.00 -21.15 -6.43
N THR A 71 -27.89 -20.19 -6.65
CA THR A 71 -29.17 -20.43 -7.34
C THR A 71 -28.94 -20.85 -8.80
N LEU A 72 -27.99 -20.25 -9.50
CA LEU A 72 -27.68 -20.63 -10.87
C LEU A 72 -27.04 -22.02 -10.94
N SER A 73 -26.17 -22.36 -10.01
CA SER A 73 -25.58 -23.71 -9.91
C SER A 73 -26.66 -24.77 -9.66
N ALA A 74 -27.60 -24.50 -8.74
CA ALA A 74 -28.72 -25.39 -8.47
C ALA A 74 -29.64 -25.56 -9.70
N ASP A 75 -29.89 -24.49 -10.47
CA ASP A 75 -30.68 -24.56 -11.73
C ASP A 75 -29.97 -25.40 -12.77
N VAL A 76 -28.67 -25.23 -12.94
CA VAL A 76 -27.83 -26.02 -13.85
C VAL A 76 -27.83 -27.49 -13.45
N ASP A 77 -27.64 -27.81 -12.17
CA ASP A 77 -27.69 -29.18 -11.65
C ASP A 77 -29.06 -29.82 -11.83
N TYR A 78 -30.15 -29.07 -11.59
CA TYR A 78 -31.50 -29.53 -11.83
C TYR A 78 -31.74 -29.86 -13.31
N ARG A 79 -31.29 -29.00 -14.22
CA ARG A 79 -31.44 -29.19 -15.68
C ARG A 79 -30.59 -30.32 -16.19
N LEU A 80 -29.39 -30.55 -15.66
CA LEU A 80 -28.53 -31.67 -16.02
C LEU A 80 -29.12 -33.02 -15.56
N ASN A 81 -29.77 -33.04 -14.40
CA ASN A 81 -30.35 -34.27 -13.83
C ASN A 81 -31.79 -34.57 -14.34
N ASN A 82 -32.46 -33.61 -15.00
CA ASN A 82 -33.80 -33.75 -15.55
C ASN A 82 -33.85 -33.28 -17.03
N PRO A 83 -33.26 -34.03 -17.96
CA PRO A 83 -33.21 -33.64 -19.38
C PRO A 83 -34.58 -33.59 -20.08
N ASP A 84 -35.63 -34.18 -19.46
CA ASP A 84 -37.00 -34.23 -20.02
C ASP A 84 -37.92 -33.08 -19.53
N SER A 85 -37.50 -32.19 -18.69
CA SER A 85 -38.29 -31.00 -18.28
C SER A 85 -38.13 -29.86 -19.25
N GLY A 86 -38.43 -30.12 -20.54
CA GLY A 86 -38.40 -29.16 -21.64
C GLY A 86 -39.48 -28.09 -21.49
N ALA A 87 -39.27 -27.04 -20.79
CA ALA A 87 -39.93 -25.77 -21.01
C ALA A 87 -39.21 -25.08 -22.16
N ALA A 88 -39.82 -25.17 -23.37
CA ALA A 88 -39.38 -24.47 -24.54
C ALA A 88 -39.31 -22.97 -24.30
N VAL A 89 -38.12 -22.46 -24.07
CA VAL A 89 -37.88 -21.02 -24.20
C VAL A 89 -37.76 -20.74 -25.68
N ASN A 90 -38.77 -20.07 -26.23
CA ASN A 90 -38.81 -19.56 -27.59
C ASN A 90 -37.70 -18.50 -27.74
N LEU A 91 -36.50 -18.94 -28.08
CA LEU A 91 -35.44 -18.08 -28.52
C LEU A 91 -35.61 -17.90 -30.05
N ALA A 92 -36.10 -16.73 -30.41
CA ALA A 92 -36.07 -16.27 -31.79
C ALA A 92 -34.65 -16.38 -32.35
N PRO A 93 -34.48 -16.87 -33.62
CA PRO A 93 -33.17 -16.98 -34.21
C PRO A 93 -32.68 -15.61 -34.64
N ASN A 94 -31.83 -14.99 -33.87
CA ASN A 94 -31.06 -13.85 -34.36
C ASN A 94 -29.60 -14.04 -34.02
N ALA A 95 -28.83 -14.38 -35.09
CA ALA A 95 -27.40 -14.24 -35.28
C ALA A 95 -26.50 -14.68 -34.09
N LEU A 96 -26.07 -15.92 -34.14
CA LEU A 96 -24.86 -16.39 -33.49
C LEU A 96 -23.64 -15.74 -34.18
N PRO A 97 -22.80 -15.02 -33.47
CA PRO A 97 -21.38 -14.96 -33.80
C PRO A 97 -20.79 -16.32 -33.39
N GLU A 98 -20.05 -16.91 -34.29
CA GLU A 98 -19.31 -18.16 -34.09
C GLU A 98 -18.53 -18.09 -32.75
N THR A 99 -18.93 -18.93 -31.79
CA THR A 99 -18.21 -19.13 -30.56
C THR A 99 -16.94 -19.88 -30.84
N SER A 100 -15.85 -19.14 -30.94
CA SER A 100 -14.54 -19.72 -30.64
C SER A 100 -14.61 -20.41 -29.28
N PRO A 101 -13.97 -21.54 -29.05
CA PRO A 101 -13.97 -22.23 -27.76
C PRO A 101 -13.49 -21.23 -26.67
N PRO A 102 -14.06 -21.25 -25.47
CA PRO A 102 -13.63 -20.36 -24.40
C PRO A 102 -12.14 -20.59 -24.21
N ALA A 103 -11.39 -19.52 -24.47
CA ALA A 103 -9.95 -19.54 -24.31
C ALA A 103 -9.63 -19.97 -22.88
N ALA A 104 -8.77 -20.97 -22.72
CA ALA A 104 -8.27 -21.48 -21.45
C ALA A 104 -7.67 -20.36 -20.54
N GLY A 105 -7.59 -19.13 -21.04
CA GLY A 105 -7.15 -17.95 -20.33
C GLY A 105 -8.07 -17.49 -19.18
N ASN A 106 -9.39 -17.64 -19.29
CA ASN A 106 -10.31 -17.13 -18.25
C ASN A 106 -10.32 -18.00 -16.99
N ALA A 107 -10.19 -19.32 -17.11
CA ALA A 107 -10.12 -20.20 -15.95
C ALA A 107 -8.78 -20.06 -15.19
N LEU A 108 -7.68 -19.85 -15.93
CA LEU A 108 -6.36 -19.59 -15.33
C LEU A 108 -6.29 -18.22 -14.66
N SER A 109 -6.98 -17.22 -15.22
CA SER A 109 -7.03 -15.87 -14.65
C SER A 109 -7.88 -15.79 -13.37
N SER A 110 -8.98 -16.56 -13.27
CA SER A 110 -9.78 -16.63 -12.03
C SER A 110 -8.99 -17.25 -10.89
N ASN A 111 -8.26 -18.35 -11.14
CA ASN A 111 -7.41 -18.99 -10.14
C ASN A 111 -6.26 -18.08 -9.68
N ALA A 112 -5.63 -17.35 -10.60
CA ALA A 112 -4.56 -16.41 -10.27
C ALA A 112 -5.08 -15.29 -9.35
N SER A 113 -6.24 -14.70 -9.65
CA SER A 113 -6.82 -13.66 -8.80
C SER A 113 -7.11 -14.17 -7.39
N GLU A 114 -7.68 -15.37 -7.25
CA GLU A 114 -7.96 -15.97 -5.94
C GLU A 114 -6.68 -16.28 -5.15
N GLU A 115 -5.64 -16.78 -5.81
CA GLU A 115 -4.33 -17.02 -5.17
C GLU A 115 -3.69 -15.72 -4.68
N TYR A 116 -3.77 -14.66 -5.48
CA TYR A 116 -3.27 -13.34 -5.10
C TYR A 116 -4.03 -12.77 -3.89
N GLU A 117 -5.36 -12.79 -3.91
CA GLU A 117 -6.18 -12.28 -2.80
C GLU A 117 -5.99 -13.11 -1.52
N ARG A 118 -5.81 -14.42 -1.64
CA ARG A 118 -5.44 -15.27 -0.49
C ARG A 118 -4.09 -14.85 0.10
N ALA A 119 -3.08 -14.62 -0.74
CA ALA A 119 -1.78 -14.14 -0.28
C ALA A 119 -1.87 -12.77 0.39
N ARG A 120 -2.72 -11.87 -0.15
CA ARG A 120 -3.02 -10.56 0.44
C ARG A 120 -3.66 -10.68 1.81
N SER A 121 -4.67 -11.53 1.94
CA SER A 121 -5.36 -11.78 3.22
C SER A 121 -4.40 -12.27 4.31
N LEU A 122 -3.48 -13.18 3.99
CA LEU A 122 -2.46 -13.64 4.93
C LEU A 122 -1.54 -12.48 5.40
N LEU A 123 -1.16 -11.60 4.49
CA LEU A 123 -0.38 -10.41 4.83
C LEU A 123 -1.15 -9.47 5.77
N GLU A 124 -2.43 -9.23 5.52
CA GLU A 124 -3.30 -8.39 6.33
C GLU A 124 -3.55 -8.97 7.73
N GLN A 125 -3.58 -10.29 7.85
CA GLN A 125 -3.66 -11.01 9.13
C GLN A 125 -2.34 -10.98 9.91
N GLY A 126 -1.24 -10.51 9.30
CA GLY A 126 0.09 -10.48 9.89
C GLY A 126 0.81 -11.84 9.85
N ASP A 127 0.26 -12.83 9.15
CA ASP A 127 0.96 -14.11 8.89
C ASP A 127 1.95 -13.95 7.75
N TYR A 128 3.04 -13.25 8.06
CA TYR A 128 4.06 -12.92 7.06
C TYR A 128 4.78 -14.15 6.49
N GLU A 129 4.83 -15.26 7.21
CA GLU A 129 5.48 -16.49 6.73
C GLU A 129 4.58 -17.21 5.71
N ALA A 130 3.29 -17.30 5.99
CA ALA A 130 2.34 -17.87 5.03
C ALA A 130 2.19 -16.95 3.81
N ALA A 131 2.14 -15.62 4.01
CA ALA A 131 2.09 -14.64 2.93
C ALA A 131 3.34 -14.72 2.02
N GLU A 132 4.55 -14.87 2.60
CA GLU A 132 5.79 -15.08 1.84
C GLU A 132 5.67 -16.28 0.89
N LYS A 133 5.23 -17.43 1.43
CA LYS A 133 5.07 -18.66 0.64
C LYS A 133 4.01 -18.48 -0.46
N ALA A 134 2.88 -17.87 -0.12
CA ALA A 134 1.78 -17.66 -1.06
C ALA A 134 2.18 -16.69 -2.19
N PHE A 135 2.81 -15.54 -1.90
CA PHE A 135 3.28 -14.62 -2.93
C PHE A 135 4.41 -15.22 -3.76
N ALA A 136 5.34 -15.99 -3.16
CA ALA A 136 6.40 -16.68 -3.90
C ALA A 136 5.84 -17.72 -4.87
N ALA A 137 4.84 -18.50 -4.44
CA ALA A 137 4.12 -19.44 -5.29
C ALA A 137 3.40 -18.72 -6.43
N PHE A 138 2.68 -17.63 -6.14
CA PHE A 138 2.00 -16.84 -7.16
C PHE A 138 2.95 -16.34 -8.25
N VAL A 139 4.06 -15.70 -7.86
CA VAL A 139 5.06 -15.18 -8.81
C VAL A 139 5.68 -16.30 -9.67
N SER A 140 5.86 -17.50 -9.07
CA SER A 140 6.39 -18.67 -9.78
C SER A 140 5.40 -19.26 -10.77
N ASN A 141 4.12 -19.37 -10.38
CA ASN A 141 3.07 -20.02 -11.17
C ASN A 141 2.49 -19.09 -12.25
N HIS A 142 2.42 -17.78 -11.93
CA HIS A 142 1.80 -16.76 -12.77
C HIS A 142 2.74 -15.60 -13.13
N PRO A 143 3.96 -15.87 -13.69
CA PRO A 143 4.98 -14.82 -13.87
C PRO A 143 4.61 -13.76 -14.92
N LYS A 144 3.58 -14.02 -15.73
CA LYS A 144 3.09 -13.10 -16.78
C LYS A 144 1.74 -12.46 -16.44
N ASP A 145 1.18 -12.77 -15.27
CA ASP A 145 -0.06 -12.19 -14.80
C ASP A 145 0.13 -10.69 -14.50
N ASP A 146 -0.92 -9.90 -14.70
CA ASP A 146 -0.88 -8.46 -14.46
C ASP A 146 -0.59 -8.14 -12.98
N GLN A 147 -0.94 -9.03 -12.06
CA GLN A 147 -0.69 -8.93 -10.63
C GLN A 147 0.71 -9.42 -10.22
N ALA A 148 1.48 -10.05 -11.13
CA ALA A 148 2.79 -10.62 -10.78
C ALA A 148 3.78 -9.58 -10.24
N GLY A 149 3.77 -8.38 -10.80
CA GLY A 149 4.57 -7.27 -10.29
C GLY A 149 4.14 -6.83 -8.89
N ALA A 150 2.84 -6.78 -8.63
CA ALA A 150 2.32 -6.47 -7.30
C ALA A 150 2.62 -7.58 -6.29
N ALA A 151 2.47 -8.85 -6.69
CA ALA A 151 2.82 -10.01 -5.86
C ALA A 151 4.31 -10.02 -5.48
N GLN A 152 5.20 -9.71 -6.42
CA GLN A 152 6.64 -9.60 -6.17
C GLN A 152 6.98 -8.44 -5.21
N TYR A 153 6.25 -7.32 -5.30
CA TYR A 153 6.38 -6.21 -4.34
C TYR A 153 5.97 -6.69 -2.93
N TRP A 154 4.82 -7.33 -2.79
CA TRP A 154 4.33 -7.80 -1.50
C TRP A 154 5.22 -8.89 -0.89
N LEU A 155 5.79 -9.77 -1.73
CA LEU A 155 6.83 -10.71 -1.29
C LEU A 155 8.03 -9.97 -0.67
N GLY A 156 8.49 -8.89 -1.30
CA GLY A 156 9.53 -8.04 -0.74
C GLY A 156 9.11 -7.39 0.59
N VAL A 157 7.86 -6.97 0.71
CA VAL A 157 7.30 -6.38 1.95
C VAL A 157 7.26 -7.40 3.09
N THR A 158 6.94 -8.68 2.83
CA THR A 158 6.95 -9.72 3.88
C THR A 158 8.33 -9.89 4.50
N PHE A 159 9.41 -9.82 3.70
CA PHE A 159 10.78 -9.81 4.21
C PHE A 159 11.10 -8.52 4.98
N PHE A 160 10.69 -7.38 4.43
CA PHE A 160 10.98 -6.07 5.01
C PHE A 160 10.39 -5.91 6.41
N VAL A 161 9.12 -6.27 6.62
CA VAL A 161 8.45 -6.15 7.93
C VAL A 161 9.02 -7.10 8.98
N ARG A 162 9.62 -8.20 8.54
CA ARG A 162 10.32 -9.16 9.40
C ARG A 162 11.79 -8.79 9.65
N GLY A 163 12.24 -7.63 9.18
CA GLY A 163 13.63 -7.15 9.33
C GLY A 163 14.65 -7.91 8.49
N GLN A 164 14.23 -8.75 7.55
CA GLN A 164 15.10 -9.50 6.64
C GLN A 164 15.51 -8.63 5.45
N TYR A 165 16.22 -7.54 5.72
CA TYR A 165 16.51 -6.49 4.73
C TYR A 165 17.38 -6.96 3.56
N ASP A 166 18.22 -7.98 3.74
CA ASP A 166 18.97 -8.65 2.68
C ASP A 166 18.05 -9.29 1.66
N LYS A 167 17.08 -10.09 2.10
CA LYS A 167 16.08 -10.72 1.24
C LYS A 167 15.12 -9.70 0.65
N ALA A 168 14.72 -8.69 1.44
CA ALA A 168 13.84 -7.61 0.99
C ALA A 168 14.49 -6.84 -0.17
N SER A 169 15.74 -6.41 -0.02
CA SER A 169 16.47 -5.68 -1.06
C SER A 169 16.61 -6.51 -2.35
N ALA A 170 16.98 -7.79 -2.23
CA ALA A 170 17.04 -8.69 -3.37
C ALA A 170 15.66 -8.88 -4.03
N GLY A 171 14.59 -9.04 -3.24
CA GLY A 171 13.22 -9.19 -3.69
C GLY A 171 12.70 -7.97 -4.45
N PHE A 172 12.92 -6.76 -3.93
CA PHE A 172 12.53 -5.50 -4.58
C PHE A 172 13.35 -5.24 -5.84
N ALA A 173 14.67 -5.46 -5.81
CA ALA A 173 15.52 -5.32 -6.99
C ALA A 173 15.11 -6.27 -8.11
N LYS A 174 14.84 -7.56 -7.79
CA LYS A 174 14.31 -8.54 -8.73
C LYS A 174 12.97 -8.08 -9.31
N GLY A 175 12.05 -7.62 -8.44
CA GLY A 175 10.73 -7.17 -8.86
C GLY A 175 10.78 -5.99 -9.81
N TYR A 176 11.58 -4.97 -9.48
CA TYR A 176 11.76 -3.82 -10.34
C TYR A 176 12.37 -4.19 -11.71
N LYS A 177 13.37 -5.07 -11.72
CA LYS A 177 14.01 -5.54 -12.95
C LYS A 177 13.06 -6.37 -13.84
N THR A 178 12.25 -7.23 -13.22
CA THR A 178 11.37 -8.16 -13.95
C THR A 178 10.07 -7.49 -14.39
N TYR A 179 9.53 -6.58 -13.57
CA TYR A 179 8.24 -5.92 -13.78
C TYR A 179 8.36 -4.39 -13.82
N PRO A 180 9.18 -3.81 -14.71
CA PRO A 180 9.45 -2.36 -14.73
C PRO A 180 8.21 -1.51 -15.09
N LYS A 181 7.19 -2.12 -15.68
CA LYS A 181 5.92 -1.47 -16.05
C LYS A 181 4.83 -1.66 -14.98
N SER A 182 5.10 -2.41 -13.92
CA SER A 182 4.15 -2.57 -12.82
C SER A 182 3.84 -1.24 -12.16
N PRO A 183 2.58 -0.99 -11.77
CA PRO A 183 2.23 0.17 -10.94
C PRO A 183 3.02 0.22 -9.63
N LYS A 184 3.56 -0.93 -9.17
CA LYS A 184 4.39 -1.06 -7.97
C LYS A 184 5.89 -0.81 -8.20
N ALA A 185 6.33 -0.53 -9.44
CA ALA A 185 7.73 -0.29 -9.74
C ALA A 185 8.36 0.88 -8.93
N PRO A 186 7.71 2.05 -8.77
CA PRO A 186 8.24 3.10 -7.91
C PRO A 186 8.28 2.71 -6.43
N ASP A 187 7.27 1.98 -5.93
CA ASP A 187 7.24 1.49 -4.55
C ASP A 187 8.37 0.48 -4.30
N MET A 188 8.70 -0.36 -5.31
CA MET A 188 9.83 -1.30 -5.23
C MET A 188 11.16 -0.56 -5.09
N LEU A 189 11.41 0.48 -5.87
CA LEU A 189 12.63 1.29 -5.75
C LEU A 189 12.71 1.98 -4.39
N PHE A 190 11.59 2.53 -3.92
CA PHE A 190 11.54 3.17 -2.62
C PHE A 190 11.85 2.19 -1.48
N LYS A 191 11.23 1.01 -1.48
CA LYS A 191 11.48 -0.03 -0.49
C LYS A 191 12.87 -0.66 -0.61
N LEU A 192 13.42 -0.76 -1.83
CA LEU A 192 14.79 -1.17 -2.08
C LEU A 192 15.78 -0.23 -1.38
N SER A 193 15.61 1.08 -1.58
CA SER A 193 16.49 2.07 -0.96
C SER A 193 16.42 2.02 0.57
N GLN A 194 15.23 1.86 1.15
CA GLN A 194 15.05 1.71 2.59
C GLN A 194 15.72 0.43 3.11
N SER A 195 15.61 -0.68 2.38
CA SER A 195 16.26 -1.95 2.73
C SER A 195 17.79 -1.82 2.69
N LEU A 196 18.34 -1.18 1.66
CA LEU A 196 19.78 -0.93 1.53
C LEU A 196 20.30 -0.03 2.66
N ALA A 197 19.55 1.02 3.02
CA ALA A 197 19.91 1.88 4.14
C ALA A 197 19.91 1.14 5.49
N ALA A 198 18.95 0.23 5.69
CA ALA A 198 18.88 -0.62 6.88
C ALA A 198 20.06 -1.60 6.98
N LEU A 199 20.67 -1.96 5.83
CA LEU A 199 21.89 -2.76 5.73
C LEU A 199 23.16 -1.89 5.80
N ASP A 200 23.07 -0.62 6.18
CA ASP A 200 24.15 0.38 6.18
C ASP A 200 24.79 0.64 4.79
N GLN A 201 24.13 0.22 3.72
CA GLN A 201 24.56 0.46 2.34
C GLN A 201 24.05 1.82 1.82
N LYS A 202 24.35 2.90 2.55
CA LYS A 202 23.82 4.25 2.28
C LYS A 202 24.13 4.76 0.88
N ALA A 203 25.32 4.48 0.34
CA ALA A 203 25.68 4.87 -1.01
C ALA A 203 24.73 4.26 -2.07
N ASN A 204 24.43 2.97 -1.93
CA ASN A 204 23.50 2.27 -2.81
C ASN A 204 22.05 2.76 -2.62
N ALA A 205 21.66 3.05 -1.37
CA ALA A 205 20.36 3.63 -1.08
C ALA A 205 20.17 5.01 -1.73
N CYS A 206 21.20 5.88 -1.68
CA CYS A 206 21.19 7.19 -2.33
C CYS A 206 21.10 7.07 -3.86
N ALA A 207 21.87 6.16 -4.48
CA ALA A 207 21.79 5.91 -5.91
C ALA A 207 20.41 5.40 -6.35
N THR A 208 19.80 4.53 -5.53
CA THR A 208 18.42 4.04 -5.77
C THR A 208 17.38 5.15 -5.67
N HIS A 209 17.54 6.09 -4.72
CA HIS A 209 16.68 7.29 -4.64
C HIS A 209 16.85 8.23 -5.83
N GLU A 210 18.05 8.35 -6.35
CA GLU A 210 18.31 9.12 -7.57
C GLU A 210 17.60 8.51 -8.78
N GLU A 211 17.68 7.19 -8.94
CA GLU A 211 16.95 6.45 -9.98
C GLU A 211 15.42 6.62 -9.83
N LEU A 212 14.89 6.50 -8.60
CA LEU A 212 13.48 6.71 -8.30
C LEU A 212 13.05 8.13 -8.69
N SER A 213 13.79 9.16 -8.27
CA SER A 213 13.48 10.56 -8.56
C SER A 213 13.56 10.88 -10.05
N SER A 214 14.49 10.26 -10.78
CA SER A 214 14.67 10.45 -12.21
C SER A 214 13.52 9.83 -13.02
N LYS A 215 13.13 8.61 -12.70
CA LYS A 215 12.11 7.87 -13.45
C LYS A 215 10.68 8.16 -13.00
N TYR A 216 10.48 8.44 -11.70
CA TYR A 216 9.19 8.64 -11.07
C TYR A 216 9.19 9.89 -10.17
N PRO A 217 9.33 11.10 -10.72
CA PRO A 217 9.60 12.32 -9.95
C PRO A 217 8.50 12.71 -8.95
N LYS A 218 7.30 12.17 -9.12
CA LYS A 218 6.17 12.43 -8.20
C LYS A 218 6.00 11.35 -7.13
N ALA A 219 6.62 10.18 -7.31
CA ALA A 219 6.49 9.07 -6.38
C ALA A 219 7.41 9.27 -5.17
N HIS A 220 6.83 9.22 -3.97
CA HIS A 220 7.56 9.32 -2.70
C HIS A 220 8.50 10.54 -2.57
N ALA A 221 8.21 11.65 -3.27
CA ALA A 221 9.14 12.79 -3.38
C ALA A 221 9.52 13.39 -2.02
N LYS A 222 8.56 13.48 -1.07
CA LYS A 222 8.79 14.02 0.28
C LYS A 222 9.63 13.07 1.14
N GLU A 223 9.29 11.77 1.07
CA GLU A 223 9.98 10.71 1.80
C GLU A 223 11.42 10.57 1.31
N VAL A 224 11.61 10.59 -0.02
CA VAL A 224 12.95 10.54 -0.66
C VAL A 224 13.80 11.72 -0.21
N GLU A 225 13.26 12.94 -0.19
CA GLU A 225 13.99 14.11 0.28
C GLU A 225 14.40 13.99 1.75
N SER A 226 13.48 13.51 2.60
CA SER A 226 13.73 13.27 4.02
C SER A 226 14.82 12.23 4.23
N ASP A 227 14.70 11.09 3.52
CA ASP A 227 15.66 9.99 3.63
C ASP A 227 17.04 10.38 3.11
N ARG A 228 17.12 11.14 2.00
CA ARG A 228 18.40 11.68 1.46
C ARG A 228 19.11 12.55 2.49
N LYS A 229 18.40 13.42 3.19
CA LYS A 229 18.97 14.25 4.28
C LYS A 229 19.46 13.39 5.43
N LYS A 230 18.67 12.40 5.85
CA LYS A 230 19.00 11.47 6.94
C LYS A 230 20.23 10.62 6.64
N TRP A 231 20.39 10.17 5.39
CA TRP A 231 21.50 9.31 4.97
C TRP A 231 22.75 10.08 4.52
N GLY A 232 22.64 11.41 4.35
CA GLY A 232 23.73 12.26 3.90
C GLY A 232 24.02 12.11 2.41
N CYS A 233 23.00 11.85 1.59
CA CYS A 233 23.12 11.80 0.15
C CYS A 233 23.53 13.17 -0.42
N LYS A 234 24.48 13.13 -1.36
CA LYS A 234 24.97 14.33 -2.08
C LYS A 234 24.07 14.64 -3.28
#